data_af6b98514c67571f52090ad9bfd1e00c
#
_entry.id   af6b98514c67571f52090ad9bfd1e00c
#
_cell.length_a   1.000
_cell.length_b   1.000
_cell.length_c   1.000
_cell.angle_alpha   90.00
_cell.angle_beta   90.00
_cell.angle_gamma   90.00
#
_symmetry.space_group_name_H-M   'P 1'
#
loop_
_entity.id
_entity.type
_entity.pdbx_description
1 polymer ?
#
loop_
_entity_poly.entity_id
_entity_poly.type
_entity_poly.pdbx_seq_one_letter_code
_entity_poly.pdbx_strand_id
1 'polypeptide(L)'
;MSTSGLLPREKEMLGLLKVKVLRGFDLAVRDLRSSDPYVIVKMGKQKLKTRVIKRNTNPVWNEELTLSIEDPNLPVRLFSDSTLLYSDEDVIAKEVFDKDTFSLDDPMGHAEFDIRMLVEAVKMELDDLPNGTIITTVVPCRKNCLAEVSRVYWSDGTVFQDLILRLRNVERGEVELKLRWVSIEGSRDS
;
A
#
# COMPACT_ATOMS: atom_id res chain seq x y z
N MET A 1 -8.82 48.10 2.35
CA MET A 1 -9.45 46.78 2.35
C MET A 1 -8.35 45.76 2.28
N SER A 2 -8.00 45.18 3.46
CA SER A 2 -6.91 44.19 3.57
C SER A 2 -7.49 42.82 3.31
N THR A 3 -7.10 42.20 2.22
CA THR A 3 -7.35 40.78 1.97
C THR A 3 -6.34 39.97 2.79
N SER A 4 -6.78 39.44 3.94
CA SER A 4 -6.02 38.45 4.69
C SER A 4 -5.98 37.16 3.89
N GLY A 5 -4.88 36.92 3.19
CA GLY A 5 -4.58 35.62 2.61
C GLY A 5 -4.43 34.62 3.73
N LEU A 6 -5.37 33.69 3.84
CA LEU A 6 -5.20 32.48 4.64
C LEU A 6 -4.02 31.71 4.04
N LEU A 7 -2.93 31.64 4.80
CA LEU A 7 -1.84 30.72 4.52
C LEU A 7 -2.41 29.29 4.51
N PRO A 8 -2.04 28.43 3.56
CA PRO A 8 -2.46 27.04 3.57
C PRO A 8 -1.99 26.43 4.90
N ARG A 9 -2.91 25.82 5.66
CA ARG A 9 -2.54 25.03 6.83
C ARG A 9 -1.53 23.98 6.38
N GLU A 10 -0.34 24.03 6.95
CA GLU A 10 0.61 22.93 6.81
C GLU A 10 -0.11 21.67 7.29
N LYS A 11 -0.17 20.64 6.44
CA LYS A 11 -0.76 19.37 6.81
C LYS A 11 0.16 18.73 7.84
N GLU A 12 -0.36 18.57 9.04
CA GLU A 12 0.37 17.95 10.12
C GLU A 12 0.54 16.46 9.86
N MET A 13 1.75 15.95 10.01
CA MET A 13 2.05 14.54 9.81
C MET A 13 1.54 13.73 11.01
N LEU A 14 0.60 12.81 10.77
CA LEU A 14 -0.04 12.00 11.81
C LEU A 14 0.86 10.84 12.29
N GLY A 15 1.71 10.32 11.43
CA GLY A 15 2.56 9.18 11.71
C GLY A 15 3.20 8.61 10.46
N LEU A 16 3.91 7.50 10.64
CA LEU A 16 4.50 6.72 9.55
C LEU A 16 3.80 5.38 9.42
N LEU A 17 3.46 5.03 8.19
CA LEU A 17 2.97 3.71 7.84
C LEU A 17 4.10 2.90 7.21
N LYS A 18 4.53 1.83 7.86
CA LYS A 18 5.43 0.85 7.30
C LYS A 18 4.64 -0.23 6.60
N VAL A 19 4.84 -0.32 5.29
CA VAL A 19 4.20 -1.31 4.42
C VAL A 19 5.24 -2.36 4.09
N LYS A 20 5.18 -3.50 4.76
CA LYS A 20 6.03 -4.64 4.43
C LYS A 20 5.37 -5.46 3.33
N VAL A 21 5.94 -5.41 2.13
CA VAL A 21 5.53 -6.24 1.00
C VAL A 21 6.19 -7.60 1.17
N LEU A 22 5.41 -8.62 1.53
CA LEU A 22 5.93 -9.94 1.86
C LEU A 22 6.17 -10.76 0.60
N ARG A 23 5.11 -11.06 -0.14
CA ARG A 23 5.17 -11.92 -1.33
C ARG A 23 3.96 -11.74 -2.25
N GLY A 24 4.10 -12.21 -3.48
CA GLY A 24 3.00 -12.38 -4.42
C GLY A 24 2.64 -13.86 -4.57
N PHE A 25 1.40 -14.12 -4.96
CA PHE A 25 0.88 -15.46 -5.24
C PHE A 25 0.25 -15.48 -6.62
N ASP A 26 0.62 -16.47 -7.41
CA ASP A 26 0.02 -16.76 -8.70
C ASP A 26 -0.17 -15.51 -9.57
N LEU A 27 0.87 -14.66 -9.61
CA LEU A 27 0.85 -13.44 -10.41
C LEU A 27 0.72 -13.78 -11.90
N ALA A 28 0.01 -12.93 -12.64
CA ALA A 28 -0.18 -13.11 -14.06
C ALA A 28 1.14 -13.17 -14.81
N VAL A 29 1.24 -14.04 -15.82
CA VAL A 29 2.40 -14.13 -16.71
C VAL A 29 2.21 -13.13 -17.84
N ARG A 30 3.16 -12.22 -18.04
CA ARG A 30 3.13 -11.19 -19.08
C ARG A 30 4.15 -11.40 -20.20
N ASP A 31 5.22 -12.12 -19.92
CA ASP A 31 6.23 -12.48 -20.92
C ASP A 31 6.04 -13.91 -21.43
N LEU A 32 6.62 -14.23 -22.57
CA LEU A 32 6.50 -15.55 -23.22
C LEU A 32 6.92 -16.73 -22.34
N ARG A 33 7.66 -16.50 -21.25
CA ARG A 33 8.16 -17.56 -20.37
C ARG A 33 8.12 -17.27 -18.87
N SER A 34 7.98 -15.99 -18.47
CA SER A 34 8.02 -15.59 -17.04
C SER A 34 7.65 -14.13 -16.88
N SER A 35 7.50 -13.67 -15.64
CA SER A 35 7.36 -12.26 -15.29
C SER A 35 8.45 -11.85 -14.32
N ASP A 36 8.87 -10.60 -14.39
CA ASP A 36 9.86 -9.96 -13.51
C ASP A 36 9.13 -8.98 -12.56
N PRO A 37 8.31 -9.46 -11.61
CA PRO A 37 7.39 -8.61 -10.86
C PRO A 37 8.08 -7.71 -9.84
N TYR A 38 7.51 -6.54 -9.69
CA TYR A 38 7.73 -5.61 -8.59
C TYR A 38 6.42 -4.97 -8.16
N VAL A 39 6.43 -4.33 -6.99
CA VAL A 39 5.25 -3.66 -6.42
C VAL A 39 5.54 -2.17 -6.27
N ILE A 40 4.62 -1.34 -6.73
CA ILE A 40 4.59 0.09 -6.44
C ILE A 40 3.49 0.34 -5.42
N VAL A 41 3.83 1.06 -4.35
CA VAL A 41 2.88 1.53 -3.33
C VAL A 41 2.76 3.04 -3.44
N LYS A 42 1.53 3.53 -3.65
CA LYS A 42 1.23 4.96 -3.78
C LYS A 42 0.24 5.42 -2.71
N MET A 43 0.46 6.60 -2.16
CA MET A 43 -0.50 7.31 -1.33
C MET A 43 -0.34 8.81 -1.55
N GLY A 44 -1.37 9.48 -2.07
CA GLY A 44 -1.28 10.87 -2.48
C GLY A 44 -0.17 11.06 -3.51
N LYS A 45 0.82 11.91 -3.17
CA LYS A 45 2.00 12.18 -4.03
C LYS A 45 3.16 11.22 -3.79
N GLN A 46 3.10 10.41 -2.73
CA GLN A 46 4.16 9.47 -2.40
C GLN A 46 4.08 8.24 -3.30
N LYS A 47 5.21 7.81 -3.82
CA LYS A 47 5.36 6.62 -4.66
C LYS A 47 6.64 5.89 -4.26
N LEU A 48 6.50 4.65 -3.85
CA LEU A 48 7.60 3.78 -3.43
C LEU A 48 7.53 2.48 -4.23
N LYS A 49 8.68 1.85 -4.44
CA LYS A 49 8.80 0.66 -5.28
C LYS A 49 9.68 -0.39 -4.60
N THR A 50 9.29 -1.66 -4.68
CA THR A 50 10.14 -2.78 -4.29
C THR A 50 11.21 -3.06 -5.34
N ARG A 51 12.18 -3.89 -4.98
CA ARG A 51 13.07 -4.49 -5.98
C ARG A 51 12.30 -5.39 -6.94
N VAL A 52 12.89 -5.61 -8.11
CA VAL A 52 12.39 -6.54 -9.12
C VAL A 52 12.84 -7.96 -8.77
N ILE A 53 11.93 -8.93 -8.77
CA ILE A 53 12.26 -10.35 -8.66
C ILE A 53 12.12 -10.98 -10.03
N LYS A 54 13.25 -11.47 -10.57
CA LYS A 54 13.28 -12.00 -11.93
C LYS A 54 12.67 -13.38 -12.03
N ARG A 55 11.89 -13.61 -13.09
CA ARG A 55 11.37 -14.91 -13.54
C ARG A 55 10.60 -15.68 -12.46
N ASN A 56 9.69 -14.99 -11.76
CA ASN A 56 8.95 -15.61 -10.67
C ASN A 56 7.54 -15.07 -10.57
N THR A 57 6.54 -15.91 -10.70
CA THR A 57 5.12 -15.57 -10.52
C THR A 57 4.67 -15.67 -9.04
N ASN A 58 5.53 -16.18 -8.17
CA ASN A 58 5.33 -16.23 -6.72
C ASN A 58 6.52 -15.57 -5.98
N PRO A 59 6.78 -14.28 -6.24
CA PRO A 59 7.95 -13.59 -5.73
C PRO A 59 7.88 -13.40 -4.21
N VAL A 60 9.04 -13.46 -3.55
CA VAL A 60 9.20 -13.08 -2.15
C VAL A 60 10.07 -11.82 -2.10
N TRP A 61 9.45 -10.68 -1.82
CA TRP A 61 10.17 -9.42 -1.67
C TRP A 61 10.69 -9.25 -0.24
N ASN A 62 9.82 -9.46 0.76
CA ASN A 62 10.10 -9.24 2.18
C ASN A 62 10.75 -7.87 2.44
N GLU A 63 10.20 -6.83 1.83
CA GLU A 63 10.75 -5.48 1.76
C GLU A 63 9.80 -4.49 2.42
N GLU A 64 10.34 -3.58 3.23
CA GLU A 64 9.57 -2.58 3.97
C GLU A 64 9.68 -1.22 3.28
N LEU A 65 8.54 -0.64 2.94
CA LEU A 65 8.38 0.71 2.39
C LEU A 65 7.71 1.60 3.44
N THR A 66 8.16 2.86 3.57
CA THR A 66 7.65 3.77 4.60
C THR A 66 6.94 4.97 3.97
N LEU A 67 5.66 5.14 4.29
CA LEU A 67 4.82 6.27 3.88
C LEU A 67 4.62 7.23 5.05
N SER A 68 4.66 8.53 4.78
CA SER A 68 4.25 9.57 5.72
C SER A 68 2.74 9.79 5.60
N ILE A 69 2.02 9.73 6.72
CA ILE A 69 0.56 9.85 6.73
C ILE A 69 0.16 11.24 7.20
N GLU A 70 -0.43 12.01 6.29
CA GLU A 70 -1.02 13.34 6.55
C GLU A 70 -2.54 13.27 6.55
N ASP A 71 -3.13 12.37 5.75
CA ASP A 71 -4.57 12.18 5.64
C ASP A 71 -4.89 10.68 5.58
N PRO A 72 -5.46 10.11 6.66
CA PRO A 72 -5.77 8.68 6.75
C PRO A 72 -6.95 8.26 5.86
N ASN A 73 -7.69 9.21 5.28
CA ASN A 73 -8.82 8.92 4.38
C ASN A 73 -8.37 8.68 2.94
N LEU A 74 -7.11 8.99 2.62
CA LEU A 74 -6.57 8.67 1.30
C LEU A 74 -6.33 7.16 1.19
N PRO A 75 -6.79 6.51 0.12
CA PRO A 75 -6.52 5.09 -0.09
C PRO A 75 -5.03 4.87 -0.40
N VAL A 76 -4.50 3.77 0.08
CA VAL A 76 -3.21 3.27 -0.36
C VAL A 76 -3.44 2.38 -1.58
N ARG A 77 -2.78 2.71 -2.67
CA ARG A 77 -2.87 1.97 -3.93
C ARG A 77 -1.62 1.16 -4.16
N LEU A 78 -1.81 -0.06 -4.60
CA LEU A 78 -0.76 -1.00 -4.94
C LEU A 78 -0.89 -1.38 -6.41
N PHE A 79 0.23 -1.30 -7.12
CA PHE A 79 0.35 -1.73 -8.50
C PHE A 79 1.41 -2.83 -8.56
N SER A 80 1.07 -3.95 -9.16
CA SER A 80 2.05 -4.96 -9.54
C SER A 80 2.34 -4.82 -11.02
N ASP A 81 3.59 -4.82 -11.39
CA ASP A 81 4.03 -4.61 -12.76
C ASP A 81 5.18 -5.54 -13.11
N SER A 82 5.37 -5.84 -14.38
CA SER A 82 6.53 -6.56 -14.91
C SER A 82 7.40 -5.59 -15.69
N THR A 83 8.69 -5.56 -15.39
CA THR A 83 9.60 -4.63 -16.04
C THR A 83 10.09 -5.15 -17.38
N LEU A 84 9.87 -4.39 -18.44
CA LEU A 84 10.81 -4.27 -19.53
C LEU A 84 11.36 -2.85 -19.46
N LEU A 85 12.59 -2.73 -18.97
CA LEU A 85 13.56 -1.61 -19.10
C LEU A 85 12.98 -0.22 -19.48
N TYR A 86 12.41 0.54 -18.54
CA TYR A 86 12.18 1.98 -18.72
C TYR A 86 12.61 2.78 -17.50
N SER A 87 13.17 3.96 -17.76
CA SER A 87 13.64 4.91 -16.75
C SER A 87 12.50 5.46 -15.89
N ASP A 88 12.80 5.83 -14.66
CA ASP A 88 11.86 6.34 -13.66
C ASP A 88 11.04 7.59 -14.10
N GLU A 89 11.44 8.25 -15.21
CA GLU A 89 10.77 9.43 -15.75
C GLU A 89 9.50 9.11 -16.56
N ASP A 90 9.39 7.94 -17.17
CA ASP A 90 8.28 7.59 -18.06
C ASP A 90 6.99 7.17 -17.33
N VAL A 91 7.08 6.81 -16.05
CA VAL A 91 5.92 6.32 -15.26
C VAL A 91 4.99 7.45 -14.82
N ILE A 92 5.48 8.71 -14.76
CA ILE A 92 4.66 9.88 -14.40
C ILE A 92 3.73 10.28 -15.54
N ALA A 93 4.10 10.00 -16.79
CA ALA A 93 3.34 10.39 -17.98
C ALA A 93 2.11 9.50 -18.25
N LYS A 94 2.03 8.29 -17.69
CA LYS A 94 0.95 7.34 -17.98
C LYS A 94 -0.37 7.58 -17.23
N GLU A 95 -0.41 8.44 -16.21
CA GLU A 95 -1.67 8.80 -15.55
C GLU A 95 -2.52 9.83 -16.33
N VAL A 96 -2.00 10.49 -17.39
CA VAL A 96 -2.64 11.67 -18.00
C VAL A 96 -3.03 11.51 -19.47
N PHE A 97 -2.50 10.58 -20.24
CA PHE A 97 -2.78 10.49 -21.68
C PHE A 97 -3.03 9.06 -22.17
N ASP A 98 -4.27 8.82 -22.41
CA ASP A 98 -5.06 8.59 -23.61
C ASP A 98 -4.44 7.72 -24.71
N LYS A 99 -5.30 6.79 -25.12
CA LYS A 99 -5.49 6.27 -26.47
C LYS A 99 -4.27 6.27 -27.40
N ASP A 100 -3.97 5.08 -27.82
CA ASP A 100 -3.22 4.82 -29.04
C ASP A 100 -1.71 5.01 -28.96
N THR A 101 -1.04 4.20 -28.14
CA THR A 101 0.33 3.78 -28.55
C THR A 101 0.75 2.55 -27.75
N PHE A 102 1.33 1.61 -28.44
CA PHE A 102 1.97 0.38 -27.95
C PHE A 102 2.65 0.57 -26.58
N SER A 103 1.93 0.29 -25.52
CA SER A 103 2.52 0.22 -24.17
C SER A 103 3.14 -1.16 -24.01
N LEU A 104 4.46 -1.20 -23.93
CA LEU A 104 5.24 -2.42 -23.73
C LEU A 104 5.22 -2.92 -22.27
N ASP A 105 4.51 -2.23 -21.37
CA ASP A 105 4.32 -2.64 -19.99
C ASP A 105 2.92 -3.22 -19.83
N ASP A 106 2.85 -4.52 -19.74
CA ASP A 106 1.59 -5.19 -19.40
C ASP A 106 1.38 -5.14 -17.88
N PRO A 107 0.38 -4.38 -17.40
CA PRO A 107 0.12 -4.30 -15.96
C PRO A 107 -0.24 -5.68 -15.42
N MET A 108 0.38 -6.06 -14.31
CA MET A 108 0.09 -7.27 -13.56
C MET A 108 -1.05 -7.08 -12.55
N GLY A 109 -1.83 -6.01 -12.72
CA GLY A 109 -2.97 -5.68 -11.89
C GLY A 109 -2.69 -4.63 -10.81
N HIS A 110 -3.77 -4.21 -10.16
CA HIS A 110 -3.72 -3.23 -9.08
C HIS A 110 -4.66 -3.63 -7.93
N ALA A 111 -4.40 -3.10 -6.76
CA ALA A 111 -5.28 -3.19 -5.60
C ALA A 111 -5.26 -1.87 -4.83
N GLU A 112 -6.30 -1.64 -4.04
CA GLU A 112 -6.30 -0.54 -3.10
C GLU A 112 -6.81 -1.01 -1.73
N PHE A 113 -6.33 -0.41 -0.67
CA PHE A 113 -6.74 -0.70 0.69
C PHE A 113 -6.83 0.57 1.53
N ASP A 114 -7.64 0.48 2.56
CA ASP A 114 -7.95 1.54 3.51
C ASP A 114 -7.17 1.30 4.81
N ILE A 115 -6.63 2.36 5.39
CA ILE A 115 -5.88 2.30 6.64
C ILE A 115 -6.66 2.86 7.84
N ARG A 116 -7.91 3.28 7.67
CA ARG A 116 -8.69 3.92 8.74
C ARG A 116 -8.83 3.02 9.96
N MET A 117 -9.09 1.72 9.79
CA MET A 117 -9.19 0.78 10.91
C MET A 117 -7.87 0.65 11.68
N LEU A 118 -6.74 0.68 10.99
CA LEU A 118 -5.42 0.72 11.61
C LEU A 118 -5.23 2.01 12.41
N VAL A 119 -5.55 3.16 11.82
CA VAL A 119 -5.39 4.48 12.46
C VAL A 119 -6.34 4.64 13.66
N GLU A 120 -7.58 4.14 13.56
CA GLU A 120 -8.50 4.14 14.71
C GLU A 120 -7.98 3.25 15.85
N ALA A 121 -7.41 2.09 15.54
CA ALA A 121 -6.81 1.22 16.56
C ALA A 121 -5.62 1.89 17.27
N VAL A 122 -4.81 2.67 16.56
CA VAL A 122 -3.66 3.41 17.13
C VAL A 122 -4.08 4.45 18.19
N LYS A 123 -5.30 4.99 18.07
CA LYS A 123 -5.83 5.99 19.02
C LYS A 123 -6.38 5.38 20.33
N MET A 124 -6.45 4.05 20.41
CA MET A 124 -6.95 3.35 21.59
C MET A 124 -5.84 3.19 22.64
N GLU A 125 -6.22 3.07 23.90
CA GLU A 125 -5.33 2.69 24.98
C GLU A 125 -5.12 1.17 24.97
N LEU A 126 -3.93 0.71 24.53
CA LEU A 126 -3.65 -0.70 24.24
C LEU A 126 -2.52 -1.29 25.08
N ASP A 127 -1.86 -0.47 25.89
CA ASP A 127 -0.60 -0.83 26.57
C ASP A 127 -0.76 -2.03 27.54
N ASP A 128 -1.95 -2.24 28.09
CA ASP A 128 -2.24 -3.35 29.00
C ASP A 128 -2.70 -4.64 28.30
N LEU A 129 -2.77 -4.63 26.96
CA LEU A 129 -3.25 -5.78 26.21
C LEU A 129 -2.10 -6.78 25.94
N PRO A 130 -2.38 -8.10 25.99
CA PRO A 130 -1.42 -9.13 25.57
C PRO A 130 -1.02 -8.99 24.10
N ASN A 131 0.20 -9.36 23.77
CA ASN A 131 0.67 -9.46 22.38
C ASN A 131 -0.21 -10.40 21.57
N GLY A 132 -0.53 -10.00 20.35
CA GLY A 132 -1.40 -10.76 19.45
C GLY A 132 -2.91 -10.52 19.68
N THR A 133 -3.30 -9.59 20.58
CA THR A 133 -4.72 -9.25 20.78
C THR A 133 -5.30 -8.64 19.50
N ILE A 134 -6.32 -9.29 18.93
CA ILE A 134 -7.05 -8.78 17.78
C ILE A 134 -7.98 -7.66 18.23
N ILE A 135 -7.79 -6.46 17.67
CA ILE A 135 -8.58 -5.26 17.97
C ILE A 135 -9.84 -5.23 17.10
N THR A 136 -9.66 -5.46 15.81
CA THR A 136 -10.75 -5.47 14.83
C THR A 136 -10.38 -6.30 13.60
N THR A 137 -11.38 -6.59 12.78
CA THR A 137 -11.20 -7.32 11.52
C THR A 137 -11.94 -6.62 10.39
N VAL A 138 -11.40 -6.72 9.18
CA VAL A 138 -12.06 -6.28 7.95
C VAL A 138 -12.31 -7.50 7.08
N VAL A 139 -13.57 -7.73 6.73
CA VAL A 139 -13.96 -8.88 5.91
C VAL A 139 -13.91 -8.56 4.42
N PRO A 140 -13.57 -9.53 3.57
CA PRO A 140 -13.65 -9.38 2.13
C PRO A 140 -15.07 -9.02 1.67
N CYS A 141 -15.18 -8.06 0.75
CA CYS A 141 -16.43 -7.70 0.12
C CYS A 141 -16.19 -7.18 -1.32
N ARG A 142 -17.27 -6.93 -2.07
CA ARG A 142 -17.17 -6.42 -3.44
C ARG A 142 -16.52 -5.02 -3.55
N LYS A 143 -16.53 -4.26 -2.46
CA LYS A 143 -16.02 -2.88 -2.41
C LYS A 143 -14.53 -2.79 -2.06
N ASN A 144 -13.94 -3.85 -1.51
CA ASN A 144 -12.52 -3.88 -1.17
C ASN A 144 -11.76 -4.94 -1.99
N CYS A 145 -10.43 -4.88 -1.95
CA CYS A 145 -9.58 -5.82 -2.66
C CYS A 145 -9.11 -6.99 -1.80
N LEU A 146 -9.67 -7.20 -0.60
CA LEU A 146 -9.25 -8.28 0.28
C LEU A 146 -9.57 -9.64 -0.32
N ALA A 147 -8.60 -10.54 -0.32
CA ALA A 147 -8.78 -11.95 -0.65
C ALA A 147 -9.23 -12.74 0.59
N GLU A 148 -8.74 -12.36 1.77
CA GLU A 148 -9.03 -12.99 3.05
C GLU A 148 -9.37 -11.93 4.12
N VAL A 149 -9.82 -12.38 5.30
CA VAL A 149 -10.09 -11.52 6.45
C VAL A 149 -8.80 -10.85 6.90
N SER A 150 -8.79 -9.53 6.89
CA SER A 150 -7.69 -8.71 7.41
C SER A 150 -7.87 -8.50 8.92
N ARG A 151 -6.80 -8.71 9.69
CA ARG A 151 -6.80 -8.55 11.15
C ARG A 151 -5.95 -7.35 11.53
N VAL A 152 -6.53 -6.46 12.34
CA VAL A 152 -5.80 -5.39 13.03
C VAL A 152 -5.55 -5.87 14.45
N TYR A 153 -4.30 -5.87 14.90
CA TYR A 153 -3.92 -6.43 16.18
C TYR A 153 -2.79 -5.66 16.85
N TRP A 154 -2.74 -5.76 18.17
CA TRP A 154 -1.69 -5.21 19.02
C TRP A 154 -0.59 -6.24 19.23
N SER A 155 0.65 -5.85 19.07
CA SER A 155 1.83 -6.65 19.42
C SER A 155 3.06 -5.75 19.58
N ASP A 156 3.92 -6.10 20.55
CA ASP A 156 5.22 -5.48 20.77
C ASP A 156 5.17 -3.94 20.80
N GLY A 157 4.18 -3.37 21.50
CA GLY A 157 4.07 -1.93 21.70
C GLY A 157 3.57 -1.16 20.47
N THR A 158 3.00 -1.82 19.46
CA THR A 158 2.46 -1.16 18.27
C THR A 158 1.29 -1.91 17.63
N VAL A 159 0.60 -1.25 16.71
CA VAL A 159 -0.52 -1.82 15.97
C VAL A 159 -0.06 -2.31 14.61
N PHE A 160 -0.47 -3.53 14.28
CA PHE A 160 -0.25 -4.19 13.00
C PHE A 160 -1.56 -4.46 12.27
N GLN A 161 -1.47 -4.62 10.97
CA GLN A 161 -2.56 -5.16 10.14
C GLN A 161 -2.00 -6.09 9.08
N ASP A 162 -2.57 -7.28 8.96
CA ASP A 162 -2.25 -8.23 7.90
C ASP A 162 -3.27 -8.12 6.76
N LEU A 163 -2.77 -8.13 5.52
CA LEU A 163 -3.56 -7.98 4.31
C LEU A 163 -3.14 -9.02 3.26
N ILE A 164 -4.11 -9.70 2.66
CA ILE A 164 -3.93 -10.39 1.39
C ILE A 164 -4.86 -9.73 0.39
N LEU A 165 -4.26 -9.08 -0.62
CA LEU A 165 -4.97 -8.30 -1.62
C LEU A 165 -5.04 -9.06 -2.93
N ARG A 166 -6.25 -9.21 -3.47
CA ARG A 166 -6.48 -9.70 -4.83
C ARG A 166 -6.29 -8.55 -5.81
N LEU A 167 -5.46 -8.78 -6.80
CA LEU A 167 -5.23 -7.83 -7.89
C LEU A 167 -6.45 -7.75 -8.81
N ARG A 168 -6.82 -6.54 -9.19
CA ARG A 168 -7.90 -6.22 -10.13
C ARG A 168 -7.33 -5.92 -11.52
N ASN A 169 -8.20 -5.98 -12.54
CA ASN A 169 -7.87 -5.75 -13.95
C ASN A 169 -6.81 -6.70 -14.50
N VAL A 170 -6.77 -7.89 -13.95
CA VAL A 170 -5.89 -8.99 -14.31
C VAL A 170 -6.63 -10.30 -14.03
N GLU A 171 -6.27 -11.36 -14.73
CA GLU A 171 -6.94 -12.65 -14.63
C GLU A 171 -6.73 -13.35 -13.28
N ARG A 172 -5.60 -13.07 -12.60
CA ARG A 172 -5.21 -13.67 -11.32
C ARG A 172 -4.07 -12.92 -10.66
N GLY A 173 -3.85 -13.18 -9.41
CA GLY A 173 -2.73 -12.67 -8.62
C GLY A 173 -3.18 -12.07 -7.29
N GLU A 174 -2.41 -12.36 -6.26
CA GLU A 174 -2.61 -11.82 -4.92
C GLU A 174 -1.27 -11.33 -4.36
N VAL A 175 -1.33 -10.34 -3.46
CA VAL A 175 -0.14 -9.79 -2.78
C VAL A 175 -0.39 -9.76 -1.28
N GLU A 176 0.53 -10.33 -0.52
CA GLU A 176 0.52 -10.33 0.94
C GLU A 176 1.34 -9.17 1.48
N LEU A 177 0.70 -8.38 2.36
CA LEU A 177 1.28 -7.23 3.04
C LEU A 177 1.13 -7.35 4.55
N LYS A 178 2.06 -6.75 5.27
CA LYS A 178 1.93 -6.44 6.70
C LYS A 178 2.14 -4.95 6.90
N LEU A 179 1.17 -4.30 7.53
CA LEU A 179 1.25 -2.91 7.92
C LEU A 179 1.68 -2.79 9.36
N ARG A 180 2.48 -1.75 9.67
CA ARG A 180 2.84 -1.36 11.03
C ARG A 180 2.78 0.16 11.13
N TRP A 181 2.13 0.64 12.20
CA TRP A 181 2.12 2.07 12.51
C TRP A 181 3.34 2.46 13.35
N VAL A 182 3.90 3.63 13.06
CA VAL A 182 4.93 4.27 13.88
C VAL A 182 4.44 5.66 14.23
N SER A 183 4.16 5.89 15.52
CA SER A 183 3.79 7.20 16.03
C SER A 183 4.99 8.13 16.01
N ILE A 184 4.77 9.42 15.75
CA ILE A 184 5.78 10.47 15.85
C ILE A 184 5.62 11.09 17.23
N GLU A 185 6.71 11.21 17.97
CA GLU A 185 6.70 11.90 19.26
C GLU A 185 6.29 13.35 19.04
N GLY A 186 5.19 13.77 19.67
CA GLY A 186 4.60 15.12 19.56
C GLY A 186 3.14 15.17 19.15
N SER A 187 2.53 14.07 18.68
CA SER A 187 1.13 14.03 18.25
C SER A 187 0.16 13.49 19.31
N ARG A 188 0.58 13.33 20.57
CA ARG A 188 -0.28 12.78 21.64
C ARG A 188 -1.06 13.81 22.47
N ASP A 189 -0.95 15.10 22.15
CA ASP A 189 -1.67 16.15 22.89
C ASP A 189 -2.52 17.00 21.93
N SER A 190 -3.74 16.56 21.67
CA SER A 190 -4.86 17.43 21.27
C SER A 190 -6.18 16.68 21.35
#